data_fa626cefcaf5477cf99949a8baf8c634
#
_entry.id   fa626cefcaf5477cf99949a8baf8c634
#
_cell.length_a   1.000
_cell.length_b   1.000
_cell.length_c   1.000
_cell.angle_alpha   90.00
_cell.angle_beta   90.00
_cell.angle_gamma   90.00
#
_symmetry.space_group_name_H-M   'P 1'
#
loop_
_entity.id
_entity.type
_entity.pdbx_description
1 polymer ?
#
loop_
_entity_poly.entity_id
_entity_poly.type
_entity_poly.pdbx_seq_one_letter_code
_entity_poly.pdbx_strand_id
1 'polypeptide(L)'
;MKTTKILVQKSETGLSEDNKAKLKSLKIYKDKKHFKFSNGWVDLSYELGKNIEEVCKLANCELPKIEAMYNKYNTLRVNYNFTSPVPKIVETLIDSLIYVTEDKSEMICEYCGKSCDIEITEKNNTYINACEKCFDIKNRD
;
A
#
# COMPACT_ATOMS: atom_id res chain seq x y z
N MET A 1 -4.19 20.62 21.97
CA MET A 1 -4.44 19.66 21.14
C MET A 1 -3.27 18.92 20.70
N LYS A 2 -3.37 17.74 20.65
CA LYS A 2 -2.22 16.95 20.49
C LYS A 2 -2.14 16.22 19.25
N THR A 3 -2.58 16.83 18.22
CA THR A 3 -2.50 16.19 16.96
C THR A 3 -1.09 16.00 16.53
N THR A 4 -0.21 16.69 17.18
CA THR A 4 1.19 16.51 16.85
C THR A 4 1.63 15.09 17.00
N LYS A 5 0.86 14.30 17.71
CA LYS A 5 1.21 12.94 17.82
C LYS A 5 1.25 12.28 16.49
N ILE A 6 0.45 12.78 15.59
CA ILE A 6 0.42 12.21 14.28
C ILE A 6 1.75 12.41 13.61
N LEU A 7 2.39 13.50 13.93
CA LEU A 7 3.67 13.76 13.33
C LEU A 7 4.72 12.86 13.87
N VAL A 8 4.59 12.51 15.12
CA VAL A 8 5.55 11.63 15.71
C VAL A 8 5.64 10.36 14.93
N GLN A 9 4.48 9.86 14.51
CA GLN A 9 4.51 8.65 13.81
C GLN A 9 5.01 8.78 12.43
N LYS A 10 5.39 9.93 12.00
CA LYS A 10 6.00 10.00 10.72
C LYS A 10 7.24 9.18 10.71
N SER A 11 7.93 9.11 11.82
CA SER A 11 9.11 8.26 11.85
C SER A 11 8.67 6.81 11.82
N GLU A 12 7.40 6.57 12.12
CA GLU A 12 6.91 5.22 12.12
C GLU A 12 6.06 4.92 10.93
N THR A 13 5.94 5.88 10.01
CA THR A 13 5.09 5.66 8.86
C THR A 13 5.77 4.89 7.77
N GLY A 14 7.06 4.67 7.90
CA GLY A 14 7.74 3.86 6.90
C GLY A 14 7.60 2.39 7.27
N LEU A 15 8.10 1.55 6.41
CA LEU A 15 8.07 0.12 6.65
C LEU A 15 9.26 -0.27 7.52
N SER A 16 9.03 -1.28 8.38
CA SER A 16 10.13 -1.87 9.12
C SER A 16 11.05 -2.58 8.14
N GLU A 17 12.27 -2.85 8.57
CA GLU A 17 13.22 -3.54 7.71
C GLU A 17 12.71 -4.93 7.33
N ASP A 18 12.07 -5.62 8.28
CA ASP A 18 11.53 -6.94 7.99
C ASP A 18 10.46 -6.87 6.91
N ASN A 19 9.60 -5.87 6.99
CA ASN A 19 8.53 -5.75 6.00
C ASN A 19 9.04 -5.30 4.65
N LYS A 20 10.07 -4.46 4.64
CA LYS A 20 10.71 -4.12 3.38
C LYS A 20 11.30 -5.37 2.74
N ALA A 21 11.97 -6.19 3.52
CA ALA A 21 12.57 -7.41 3.01
C ALA A 21 11.49 -8.34 2.48
N LYS A 22 10.37 -8.42 3.16
CA LYS A 22 9.28 -9.26 2.71
C LYS A 22 8.79 -8.83 1.34
N LEU A 23 8.57 -7.53 1.15
CA LEU A 23 8.09 -7.04 -0.13
C LEU A 23 9.15 -7.24 -1.21
N LYS A 24 10.40 -6.94 -0.89
CA LYS A 24 11.46 -7.03 -1.89
C LYS A 24 11.86 -8.46 -2.22
N SER A 25 11.31 -9.44 -1.49
CA SER A 25 11.52 -10.83 -1.88
C SER A 25 10.76 -11.18 -3.15
N LEU A 26 9.80 -10.36 -3.54
CA LEU A 26 9.09 -10.56 -4.80
C LEU A 26 9.85 -9.87 -5.92
N LYS A 27 9.90 -10.53 -7.08
CA LYS A 27 10.60 -9.97 -8.22
C LYS A 27 10.09 -8.61 -8.63
N ILE A 28 8.78 -8.43 -8.54
CA ILE A 28 8.16 -7.19 -8.98
C ILE A 28 8.58 -6.00 -8.13
N TYR A 29 8.97 -6.25 -6.88
CA TYR A 29 9.36 -5.17 -5.97
C TYR A 29 10.85 -5.16 -5.65
N LYS A 30 11.62 -6.09 -6.17
CA LYS A 30 12.99 -6.24 -5.67
C LYS A 30 13.87 -5.03 -5.90
N ASP A 31 13.60 -4.28 -6.96
CA ASP A 31 14.41 -3.11 -7.27
C ASP A 31 13.79 -1.82 -6.75
N LYS A 32 12.64 -1.91 -6.08
CA LYS A 32 11.99 -0.72 -5.59
C LYS A 32 12.65 -0.26 -4.31
N LYS A 33 13.01 1.01 -4.26
CA LYS A 33 13.74 1.53 -3.11
C LYS A 33 12.85 2.08 -2.02
N HIS A 34 11.68 2.58 -2.38
CA HIS A 34 10.83 3.25 -1.41
C HIS A 34 9.40 2.76 -1.52
N PHE A 35 8.83 2.50 -0.34
CA PHE A 35 7.41 2.22 -0.22
C PHE A 35 6.89 3.28 0.72
N LYS A 36 5.98 4.13 0.25
CA LYS A 36 5.55 5.28 1.03
C LYS A 36 4.23 5.01 1.73
N PHE A 37 4.21 3.98 2.53
CA PHE A 37 3.07 3.63 3.35
C PHE A 37 3.58 2.87 4.57
N SER A 38 2.68 2.58 5.49
CA SER A 38 3.07 2.00 6.76
C SER A 38 2.84 0.49 6.79
N ASN A 39 3.29 -0.14 7.87
CA ASN A 39 3.34 -1.59 7.98
C ASN A 39 1.99 -2.28 7.82
N GLY A 40 0.89 -1.58 8.13
CA GLY A 40 -0.42 -2.21 8.06
C GLY A 40 -0.84 -2.58 6.64
N TRP A 41 -0.22 -2.01 5.64
CA TRP A 41 -0.57 -2.30 4.25
C TRP A 41 0.41 -3.25 3.57
N VAL A 42 1.34 -3.85 4.34
CA VAL A 42 2.34 -4.74 3.76
C VAL A 42 1.72 -5.99 3.19
N ASP A 43 0.83 -6.65 3.96
CA ASP A 43 0.23 -7.89 3.46
C ASP A 43 -0.58 -7.64 2.21
N LEU A 44 -1.30 -6.52 2.17
CA LEU A 44 -2.09 -6.13 1.01
C LEU A 44 -1.18 -5.95 -0.20
N SER A 45 -0.07 -5.26 -0.01
CA SER A 45 0.87 -4.99 -1.08
C SER A 45 1.61 -6.25 -1.53
N TYR A 46 1.92 -7.12 -0.59
CA TYR A 46 2.59 -8.38 -0.90
C TYR A 46 1.69 -9.25 -1.76
N GLU A 47 0.42 -9.35 -1.37
CA GLU A 47 -0.52 -10.16 -2.12
C GLU A 47 -0.73 -9.60 -3.52
N LEU A 48 -0.82 -8.28 -3.63
CA LEU A 48 -0.94 -7.65 -4.95
C LEU A 48 0.24 -8.04 -5.83
N GLY A 49 1.44 -7.94 -5.30
CA GLY A 49 2.64 -8.26 -6.08
C GLY A 49 2.66 -9.71 -6.50
N LYS A 50 2.29 -10.62 -5.60
CA LYS A 50 2.24 -12.03 -5.94
C LYS A 50 1.22 -12.30 -7.03
N ASN A 51 0.07 -11.66 -6.95
CA ASN A 51 -0.97 -11.89 -7.95
C ASN A 51 -0.56 -11.35 -9.32
N ILE A 52 0.11 -10.21 -9.36
CA ILE A 52 0.59 -9.67 -10.62
C ILE A 52 1.63 -10.61 -11.22
N GLU A 53 2.53 -11.13 -10.39
CA GLU A 53 3.54 -12.07 -10.87
C GLU A 53 2.89 -13.32 -11.45
N GLU A 54 1.82 -13.79 -10.81
CA GLU A 54 1.13 -14.97 -11.28
C GLU A 54 0.47 -14.73 -12.64
N VAL A 55 -0.19 -13.58 -12.79
CA VAL A 55 -0.82 -13.23 -14.06
C VAL A 55 0.23 -13.18 -15.17
N CYS A 56 1.34 -12.53 -14.91
CA CYS A 56 2.37 -12.39 -15.92
C CYS A 56 3.01 -13.73 -16.25
N LYS A 57 3.18 -14.59 -15.24
CA LYS A 57 3.75 -15.90 -15.47
C LYS A 57 2.81 -16.73 -16.33
N LEU A 58 1.53 -16.74 -16.02
CA LEU A 58 0.57 -17.53 -16.79
C LEU A 58 0.42 -17.01 -18.20
N ALA A 59 0.55 -15.71 -18.39
CA ALA A 59 0.43 -15.10 -19.71
C ALA A 59 1.76 -15.05 -20.45
N ASN A 60 2.84 -15.48 -19.80
CA ASN A 60 4.17 -15.46 -20.38
C ASN A 60 4.56 -14.04 -20.80
N CYS A 61 4.30 -13.07 -19.91
CA CYS A 61 4.63 -11.68 -20.14
C CYS A 61 5.65 -11.21 -19.13
N GLU A 62 6.35 -10.13 -19.46
CA GLU A 62 7.27 -9.52 -18.52
C GLU A 62 6.51 -8.78 -17.45
N LEU A 63 7.11 -8.68 -16.27
CA LEU A 63 6.50 -7.95 -15.18
C LEU A 63 6.45 -6.46 -15.48
N PRO A 64 5.38 -5.78 -15.05
CA PRO A 64 5.38 -4.33 -15.15
C PRO A 64 6.35 -3.73 -14.14
N LYS A 65 6.73 -2.50 -14.37
CA LYS A 65 7.58 -1.78 -13.43
C LYS A 65 6.69 -0.98 -12.50
N ILE A 66 6.86 -1.19 -11.20
CA ILE A 66 6.10 -0.43 -10.21
C ILE A 66 6.84 0.89 -9.98
N GLU A 67 6.22 1.99 -10.40
CA GLU A 67 6.86 3.29 -10.29
C GLU A 67 6.74 3.87 -8.90
N ALA A 68 5.58 3.73 -8.28
CA ALA A 68 5.36 4.33 -6.97
C ALA A 68 4.24 3.61 -6.25
N MET A 69 4.36 3.51 -4.93
CA MET A 69 3.30 3.03 -4.07
C MET A 69 3.27 3.97 -2.88
N TYR A 70 2.12 4.58 -2.62
CA TYR A 70 2.04 5.61 -1.61
C TYR A 70 0.62 5.77 -1.11
N ASN A 71 0.47 6.49 0.00
CA ASN A 71 -0.82 6.82 0.55
C ASN A 71 -1.26 8.17 -0.01
N LYS A 72 -2.44 8.22 -0.59
CA LYS A 72 -3.02 9.47 -1.03
C LYS A 72 -4.49 9.48 -0.61
N TYR A 73 -4.84 10.43 0.24
CA TYR A 73 -6.21 10.56 0.74
C TYR A 73 -6.71 9.27 1.37
N ASN A 74 -5.85 8.66 2.17
CA ASN A 74 -6.19 7.45 2.94
C ASN A 74 -6.39 6.21 2.08
N THR A 75 -5.86 6.21 0.90
CA THR A 75 -5.97 5.09 -0.02
C THR A 75 -4.58 4.75 -0.54
N LEU A 76 -4.28 3.47 -0.61
CA LEU A 76 -3.05 3.05 -1.25
C LEU A 76 -3.17 3.32 -2.73
N ARG A 77 -2.13 3.92 -3.32
CA ARG A 77 -2.08 4.18 -4.74
C ARG A 77 -0.87 3.48 -5.32
N VAL A 78 -1.05 2.91 -6.50
CA VAL A 78 0.02 2.17 -7.17
C VAL A 78 0.12 2.69 -8.60
N ASN A 79 1.29 3.21 -8.94
CA ASN A 79 1.56 3.65 -10.30
C ASN A 79 2.50 2.67 -10.94
N TYR A 80 2.22 2.26 -12.16
CA TYR A 80 3.04 1.27 -12.81
C TYR A 80 3.06 1.46 -14.33
N ASN A 81 4.05 0.87 -14.99
CA ASN A 81 4.16 0.89 -16.43
C ASN A 81 4.59 -0.47 -16.93
N PHE A 82 4.09 -0.88 -18.09
CA PHE A 82 4.62 -2.06 -18.73
C PHE A 82 5.90 -1.69 -19.46
N THR A 83 6.90 -2.55 -19.36
CA THR A 83 8.18 -2.31 -20.02
C THR A 83 8.18 -2.88 -21.44
N SER A 84 7.20 -3.70 -21.76
CA SER A 84 7.04 -4.23 -23.11
C SER A 84 5.55 -4.42 -23.37
N PRO A 85 5.14 -4.52 -24.62
CA PRO A 85 3.72 -4.68 -24.93
C PRO A 85 3.15 -5.96 -24.33
N VAL A 86 1.92 -5.88 -23.85
CA VAL A 86 1.21 -7.04 -23.30
C VAL A 86 -0.17 -7.09 -23.94
N PRO A 87 -0.80 -8.28 -23.97
CA PRO A 87 -2.17 -8.37 -24.45
C PRO A 87 -3.11 -7.51 -23.59
N LYS A 88 -4.12 -6.98 -24.22
CA LYS A 88 -5.06 -6.09 -23.54
C LYS A 88 -5.68 -6.77 -22.32
N ILE A 89 -5.96 -8.07 -22.40
CA ILE A 89 -6.57 -8.77 -21.28
C ILE A 89 -5.64 -8.79 -20.07
N VAL A 90 -4.34 -8.89 -20.31
CA VAL A 90 -3.38 -8.89 -19.21
C VAL A 90 -3.38 -7.52 -18.55
N GLU A 91 -3.37 -6.47 -19.34
CA GLU A 91 -3.41 -5.11 -18.81
C GLU A 91 -4.67 -4.91 -17.98
N THR A 92 -5.80 -5.38 -18.49
CA THR A 92 -7.08 -5.24 -17.80
C THR A 92 -7.06 -5.99 -16.47
N LEU A 93 -6.51 -7.20 -16.46
CA LEU A 93 -6.44 -7.98 -15.23
C LEU A 93 -5.57 -7.29 -14.18
N ILE A 94 -4.44 -6.77 -14.60
CA ILE A 94 -3.54 -6.12 -13.66
C ILE A 94 -4.16 -4.82 -13.15
N ASP A 95 -4.80 -4.05 -14.02
CA ASP A 95 -5.52 -2.85 -13.57
C ASP A 95 -6.58 -3.21 -12.55
N SER A 96 -7.29 -4.32 -12.78
CA SER A 96 -8.33 -4.74 -11.84
C SER A 96 -7.76 -5.17 -10.50
N LEU A 97 -6.64 -5.88 -10.52
CA LEU A 97 -5.99 -6.28 -9.27
C LEU A 97 -5.58 -5.04 -8.47
N ILE A 98 -5.02 -4.06 -9.15
CA ILE A 98 -4.60 -2.83 -8.50
C ILE A 98 -5.80 -2.08 -7.94
N TYR A 99 -6.85 -1.97 -8.74
CA TYR A 99 -8.05 -1.26 -8.29
C TYR A 99 -8.63 -1.91 -7.04
N VAL A 100 -8.74 -3.24 -7.04
CA VAL A 100 -9.29 -3.94 -5.89
C VAL A 100 -8.40 -3.74 -4.66
N THR A 101 -7.09 -3.76 -4.86
CA THR A 101 -6.16 -3.55 -3.76
C THR A 101 -6.29 -2.15 -3.19
N GLU A 102 -6.38 -1.14 -4.06
CA GLU A 102 -6.56 0.23 -3.61
C GLU A 102 -7.86 0.38 -2.86
N ASP A 103 -8.91 -0.26 -3.37
CA ASP A 103 -10.21 -0.19 -2.72
C ASP A 103 -10.17 -0.83 -1.34
N LYS A 104 -9.54 -2.00 -1.23
CA LYS A 104 -9.42 -2.67 0.05
C LYS A 104 -8.65 -1.85 1.07
N SER A 105 -7.68 -1.06 0.61
CA SER A 105 -6.84 -0.31 1.52
C SER A 105 -7.64 0.68 2.36
N GLU A 106 -8.79 1.11 1.85
CA GLU A 106 -9.62 2.05 2.59
C GLU A 106 -10.24 1.42 3.82
N MET A 107 -10.31 0.09 3.85
CA MET A 107 -10.92 -0.62 4.95
C MET A 107 -9.89 -1.27 5.87
N ILE A 108 -8.62 -1.02 5.64
CA ILE A 108 -7.55 -1.64 6.40
C ILE A 108 -6.70 -0.55 7.03
N CYS A 109 -6.51 -0.65 8.34
CA CYS A 109 -5.70 0.33 9.04
C CYS A 109 -4.28 0.30 8.51
N GLU A 110 -3.78 1.46 8.11
CA GLU A 110 -2.44 1.55 7.53
C GLU A 110 -1.36 1.18 8.53
N TYR A 111 -1.65 1.32 9.82
CA TYR A 111 -0.63 1.11 10.84
C TYR A 111 -0.61 -0.30 11.40
N CYS A 112 -1.77 -0.88 11.69
CA CYS A 112 -1.78 -2.22 12.27
C CYS A 112 -2.32 -3.30 11.33
N GLY A 113 -2.90 -2.91 10.21
CA GLY A 113 -3.36 -3.87 9.22
C GLY A 113 -4.68 -4.54 9.52
N LYS A 114 -5.37 -4.11 10.56
CA LYS A 114 -6.64 -4.74 10.88
C LYS A 114 -7.74 -4.23 9.98
N SER A 115 -8.62 -5.15 9.60
CA SER A 115 -9.77 -4.81 8.78
C SER A 115 -10.92 -4.50 9.74
N CYS A 116 -10.98 -3.28 10.19
CA CYS A 116 -12.01 -2.89 11.12
C CYS A 116 -12.59 -1.56 10.65
N ASP A 117 -13.53 -1.02 11.43
CA ASP A 117 -14.09 0.27 11.05
C ASP A 117 -12.99 1.30 11.07
N ILE A 118 -12.76 1.91 9.95
CA ILE A 118 -11.70 2.89 9.80
C ILE A 118 -12.31 4.27 9.95
N GLU A 119 -11.74 5.03 10.89
CA GLU A 119 -12.16 6.41 11.07
C GLU A 119 -11.36 7.28 10.13
N ILE A 120 -12.04 7.95 9.23
CA ILE A 120 -11.38 8.89 8.35
C ILE A 120 -11.65 10.26 8.92
N THR A 121 -10.65 10.82 9.56
CA THR A 121 -10.82 12.07 10.26
C THR A 121 -10.00 13.15 9.60
N GLU A 122 -10.62 14.29 9.38
CA GLU A 122 -9.90 15.43 8.86
C GLU A 122 -9.51 16.32 10.03
N LYS A 123 -8.21 16.55 10.15
CA LYS A 123 -7.73 17.36 11.23
C LYS A 123 -6.60 18.21 10.69
N ASN A 124 -6.77 19.50 10.70
CA ASN A 124 -5.77 20.41 10.13
C ASN A 124 -5.53 20.06 8.66
N ASN A 125 -6.61 19.71 7.95
CA ASN A 125 -6.55 19.36 6.55
C ASN A 125 -5.73 18.11 6.29
N THR A 126 -5.65 17.24 7.29
CA THR A 126 -4.94 15.99 7.14
C THR A 126 -5.91 14.85 7.41
N TYR A 127 -5.84 13.84 6.56
CA TYR A 127 -6.68 12.67 6.73
C TYR A 127 -5.85 11.55 7.33
N ILE A 128 -6.47 10.79 8.22
CA ILE A 128 -5.80 9.70 8.91
C ILE A 128 -6.56 8.42 8.62
N ASN A 129 -5.88 7.46 8.01
CA ASN A 129 -6.44 6.16 7.76
C ASN A 129 -5.95 5.22 8.84
N ALA A 130 -6.68 5.15 9.94
CA ALA A 130 -6.28 4.35 11.07
C ALA A 130 -7.52 3.84 11.78
N CYS A 131 -7.42 2.64 12.36
CA CYS A 131 -8.52 2.13 13.16
C CYS A 131 -8.56 2.93 14.45
N GLU A 132 -9.66 2.79 15.17
CA GLU A 132 -9.89 3.59 16.37
C GLU A 132 -8.74 3.49 17.36
N LYS A 133 -8.24 2.27 17.55
CA LYS A 133 -7.16 2.07 18.49
C LYS A 133 -5.89 2.81 18.09
N CYS A 134 -5.52 2.72 16.81
CA CYS A 134 -4.33 3.39 16.33
C CYS A 134 -4.52 4.89 16.33
N PHE A 135 -5.71 5.35 16.00
CA PHE A 135 -5.99 6.77 15.99
C PHE A 135 -5.86 7.33 17.40
N ASP A 136 -6.40 6.62 18.39
CA ASP A 136 -6.30 7.08 19.77
C ASP A 136 -4.85 7.18 20.21
N ILE A 137 -4.06 6.20 19.88
CA ILE A 137 -2.66 6.22 20.23
C ILE A 137 -1.96 7.41 19.61
N LYS A 138 -2.26 7.69 18.35
CA LYS A 138 -1.59 8.77 17.66
C LYS A 138 -2.00 10.14 18.16
N ASN A 139 -3.19 10.27 18.69
CA ASN A 139 -3.69 11.56 19.14
C ASN A 139 -3.61 11.76 20.64
N ARG A 140 -3.11 10.77 21.35
CA ARG A 140 -3.03 10.88 22.78
C ARG A 140 -1.84 11.73 23.18
N ASP A 141 -1.97 12.40 24.26
CA ASP A 141 -0.86 13.21 24.75
C ASP A 141 0.25 12.39 25.35
#